data_7ce0cc0a86189f82436d7e75753e7e6c
#
_entry.id   7ce0cc0a86189f82436d7e75753e7e6c
#
_cell.length_a   1.000
_cell.length_b   1.000
_cell.length_c   1.000
_cell.angle_alpha   90.00
_cell.angle_beta   90.00
_cell.angle_gamma   90.00
#
_symmetry.space_group_name_H-M   'P 1'
#
loop_
_entity.id
_entity.type
_entity.pdbx_description
1 polymer ?
#
loop_
_entity_poly.entity_id
_entity_poly.type
_entity_poly.pdbx_seq_one_letter_code
_entity_poly.pdbx_strand_id
1 'polypeptide(L)'
;MSGRNVFKMGFLSAVAATGLFMASNSFAADSHTTSKFEGVKANTGMATHGRQGNNDTLTWSDEFKIPDTPAPHWQVVDSKGNVFLLQRLKIKGDKENRTITIPSYVHDIAKVQIYCAWAEALLGEASFAKPVMTASGEHMHSNSMAMGR
;
A
#
# COMPACT_ATOMS: atom_id res chain seq x y z
N MET A 1 -17.92 -29.08 82.33
CA MET A 1 -17.26 -29.99 81.41
C MET A 1 -17.42 -29.45 80.01
N SER A 2 -16.41 -28.89 79.58
CA SER A 2 -15.79 -28.90 78.26
C SER A 2 -16.72 -28.82 77.04
N GLY A 3 -16.93 -27.62 76.54
CA GLY A 3 -17.47 -27.32 75.23
C GLY A 3 -16.45 -26.54 74.44
N ARG A 4 -15.84 -27.15 73.43
CA ARG A 4 -14.82 -26.57 72.56
C ARG A 4 -15.53 -25.89 71.37
N ASN A 5 -15.46 -24.55 71.36
CA ASN A 5 -15.87 -23.75 70.21
C ASN A 5 -14.85 -23.90 69.08
N VAL A 6 -15.29 -24.49 67.96
CA VAL A 6 -14.52 -24.54 66.73
C VAL A 6 -14.87 -23.33 65.91
N PHE A 7 -13.97 -22.39 65.79
CA PHE A 7 -14.04 -21.24 64.86
C PHE A 7 -13.83 -21.77 63.44
N LYS A 8 -14.87 -21.67 62.60
CA LYS A 8 -14.72 -21.85 61.16
C LYS A 8 -14.28 -20.53 60.54
N MET A 9 -13.02 -20.44 60.21
CA MET A 9 -12.52 -19.40 59.33
C MET A 9 -12.96 -19.68 57.91
N GLY A 10 -13.83 -18.82 57.39
CA GLY A 10 -14.18 -18.82 55.96
C GLY A 10 -13.08 -18.16 55.18
N PHE A 11 -12.48 -18.91 54.27
CA PHE A 11 -11.58 -18.33 53.24
C PHE A 11 -12.43 -17.70 52.15
N LEU A 12 -12.38 -16.35 52.04
CA LEU A 12 -12.84 -15.64 50.89
C LEU A 12 -11.75 -15.79 49.80
N SER A 13 -12.01 -16.62 48.81
CA SER A 13 -11.23 -16.64 47.56
C SER A 13 -11.61 -15.47 46.70
N ALA A 14 -10.77 -14.45 46.63
CA ALA A 14 -10.85 -13.40 45.65
C ALA A 14 -10.30 -13.94 44.32
N VAL A 15 -11.18 -14.21 43.36
CA VAL A 15 -10.81 -14.50 41.97
C VAL A 15 -10.48 -13.18 41.30
N ALA A 16 -9.20 -12.87 41.16
CA ALA A 16 -8.73 -11.79 40.33
C ALA A 16 -8.84 -12.22 38.87
N ALA A 17 -9.86 -11.74 38.17
CA ALA A 17 -9.97 -11.87 36.72
C ALA A 17 -8.95 -10.92 36.08
N THR A 18 -7.77 -11.44 35.74
CA THR A 18 -6.82 -10.75 34.87
C THR A 18 -7.39 -10.75 33.46
N GLY A 19 -8.06 -9.66 33.07
CA GLY A 19 -8.47 -9.39 31.72
C GLY A 19 -7.22 -9.23 30.84
N LEU A 20 -6.96 -10.22 29.99
CA LEU A 20 -5.94 -10.15 28.95
C LEU A 20 -6.45 -9.15 27.88
N PHE A 21 -6.02 -7.89 27.96
CA PHE A 21 -6.19 -6.94 26.88
C PHE A 21 -5.31 -7.39 25.71
N MET A 22 -5.91 -8.10 24.76
CA MET A 22 -5.33 -8.30 23.43
C MET A 22 -5.29 -6.93 22.77
N ALA A 23 -4.13 -6.27 22.84
CA ALA A 23 -3.88 -5.11 21.99
C ALA A 23 -3.90 -5.59 20.54
N SER A 24 -4.99 -5.34 19.84
CA SER A 24 -5.05 -5.48 18.40
C SER A 24 -4.11 -4.44 17.83
N ASN A 25 -2.89 -4.85 17.45
CA ASN A 25 -2.04 -4.04 16.60
C ASN A 25 -2.74 -3.90 15.26
N SER A 26 -3.59 -2.90 15.13
CA SER A 26 -3.99 -2.40 13.82
C SER A 26 -2.72 -1.87 13.17
N PHE A 27 -2.09 -2.67 12.32
CA PHE A 27 -1.16 -2.13 11.35
C PHE A 27 -2.00 -1.16 10.51
N ALA A 28 -1.88 0.14 10.78
CA ALA A 28 -2.36 1.15 9.87
C ALA A 28 -1.65 0.85 8.55
N ALA A 29 -2.43 0.44 7.53
CA ALA A 29 -1.88 0.24 6.20
C ALA A 29 -1.16 1.52 5.84
N ASP A 30 0.13 1.43 5.54
CA ASP A 30 0.92 2.59 5.13
C ASP A 30 0.19 3.20 3.93
N SER A 31 -0.23 4.45 4.06
CA SER A 31 -1.01 5.13 3.03
C SER A 31 -0.27 5.24 1.68
N HIS A 32 1.03 4.97 1.69
CA HIS A 32 1.91 5.01 0.53
C HIS A 32 2.22 3.64 -0.10
N THR A 33 1.65 2.56 0.43
CA THR A 33 1.80 1.20 -0.12
C THR A 33 0.45 0.68 -0.60
N THR A 34 0.44 0.05 -1.78
CA THR A 34 -0.78 -0.54 -2.36
C THR A 34 -1.18 -1.83 -1.66
N SER A 35 -2.38 -2.33 -1.96
CA SER A 35 -2.69 -3.75 -1.79
C SER A 35 -1.69 -4.62 -2.58
N LYS A 36 -1.72 -5.94 -2.34
CA LYS A 36 -1.04 -6.90 -3.20
C LYS A 36 -1.58 -6.81 -4.62
N PHE A 37 -0.70 -6.98 -5.63
CA PHE A 37 -1.14 -7.11 -7.01
C PHE A 37 -2.05 -8.34 -7.18
N GLU A 38 -3.15 -8.14 -7.88
CA GLU A 38 -4.11 -9.17 -8.26
C GLU A 38 -4.35 -9.11 -9.76
N GLY A 39 -4.25 -10.26 -10.43
CA GLY A 39 -4.47 -10.34 -11.87
C GLY A 39 -4.08 -11.67 -12.49
N VAL A 40 -4.22 -11.74 -13.79
CA VAL A 40 -4.00 -12.99 -14.57
C VAL A 40 -2.54 -13.42 -14.60
N LYS A 41 -1.60 -12.48 -14.47
CA LYS A 41 -0.15 -12.74 -14.49
C LYS A 41 0.64 -11.96 -13.43
N ALA A 42 0.22 -10.76 -13.05
CA ALA A 42 0.82 -9.98 -11.98
C ALA A 42 -0.03 -10.15 -10.70
N ASN A 43 0.36 -11.07 -9.84
CA ASN A 43 -0.39 -11.48 -8.66
C ASN A 43 0.47 -11.66 -7.41
N THR A 44 1.64 -11.02 -7.38
CA THR A 44 2.58 -11.05 -6.26
C THR A 44 3.08 -9.65 -5.96
N GLY A 45 3.51 -9.44 -4.71
CA GLY A 45 4.12 -8.18 -4.29
C GLY A 45 3.14 -7.01 -4.22
N MET A 46 3.68 -5.84 -3.94
CA MET A 46 2.98 -4.55 -3.77
C MET A 46 3.80 -3.45 -4.41
N ALA A 47 3.24 -2.26 -4.58
CA ALA A 47 3.96 -1.07 -4.98
C ALA A 47 3.93 -0.02 -3.86
N THR A 48 5.05 0.66 -3.66
CA THR A 48 5.18 1.75 -2.70
C THR A 48 5.49 3.06 -3.42
N HIS A 49 4.71 4.09 -3.12
CA HIS A 49 5.00 5.46 -3.50
C HIS A 49 6.02 6.05 -2.54
N GLY A 50 7.02 6.74 -3.08
CA GLY A 50 8.05 7.44 -2.32
C GLY A 50 8.48 8.73 -3.00
N ARG A 51 9.44 9.43 -2.40
CA ARG A 51 10.05 10.64 -2.97
C ARG A 51 11.56 10.55 -2.94
N GLN A 52 12.18 11.01 -4.01
CA GLN A 52 13.63 11.23 -4.13
C GLN A 52 13.86 12.68 -4.54
N GLY A 53 14.23 13.55 -3.59
CA GLY A 53 14.25 14.99 -3.79
C GLY A 53 12.86 15.52 -4.15
N ASN A 54 12.75 16.16 -5.32
CA ASN A 54 11.48 16.69 -5.83
C ASN A 54 10.71 15.70 -6.75
N ASN A 55 11.22 14.49 -6.90
CA ASN A 55 10.62 13.50 -7.79
C ASN A 55 9.84 12.46 -7.00
N ASP A 56 8.63 12.21 -7.40
CA ASP A 56 7.85 11.07 -6.93
C ASP A 56 8.32 9.78 -7.59
N THR A 57 8.29 8.69 -6.85
CA THR A 57 8.75 7.38 -7.31
C THR A 57 7.73 6.29 -7.01
N LEU A 58 7.77 5.22 -7.80
CA LEU A 58 7.11 3.94 -7.49
C LEU A 58 8.17 2.85 -7.44
N THR A 59 8.08 2.00 -6.42
CA THR A 59 8.97 0.86 -6.22
C THR A 59 8.14 -0.38 -5.94
N TRP A 60 8.39 -1.51 -6.61
CA TRP A 60 7.76 -2.77 -6.22
C TRP A 60 8.52 -3.44 -5.07
N SER A 61 7.79 -4.25 -4.29
CA SER A 61 8.35 -5.01 -3.17
C SER A 61 9.21 -6.20 -3.62
N ASP A 62 9.99 -6.77 -2.71
CA ASP A 62 10.88 -7.91 -3.01
C ASP A 62 10.12 -9.16 -3.47
N GLU A 63 8.86 -9.32 -3.04
CA GLU A 63 8.01 -10.44 -3.42
C GLU A 63 7.41 -10.30 -4.82
N PHE A 64 7.51 -9.11 -5.43
CA PHE A 64 6.98 -8.90 -6.77
C PHE A 64 7.77 -9.69 -7.80
N LYS A 65 7.06 -10.43 -8.62
CA LYS A 65 7.64 -11.17 -9.75
C LYS A 65 7.17 -10.55 -11.05
N ILE A 66 8.12 -10.13 -11.88
CA ILE A 66 7.82 -9.59 -13.19
C ILE A 66 7.16 -10.67 -14.03
N PRO A 67 5.96 -10.43 -14.59
CA PRO A 67 5.31 -11.40 -15.47
C PRO A 67 6.15 -11.72 -16.70
N ASP A 68 6.19 -13.00 -17.07
CA ASP A 68 6.84 -13.46 -18.31
C ASP A 68 5.96 -13.10 -19.51
N THR A 69 6.15 -11.89 -20.00
CA THR A 69 5.46 -11.33 -21.19
C THR A 69 6.42 -10.44 -21.96
N PRO A 70 6.20 -10.24 -23.30
CA PRO A 70 7.16 -9.54 -24.13
C PRO A 70 7.42 -8.07 -23.76
N ALA A 71 6.43 -7.36 -23.23
CA ALA A 71 6.52 -5.94 -22.98
C ALA A 71 5.74 -5.49 -21.72
N PRO A 72 6.11 -5.99 -20.50
CA PRO A 72 5.45 -5.56 -19.29
C PRO A 72 5.88 -4.14 -18.92
N HIS A 73 4.91 -3.28 -18.63
CA HIS A 73 5.08 -1.88 -18.27
C HIS A 73 4.44 -1.57 -16.92
N TRP A 74 4.99 -0.58 -16.26
CA TRP A 74 4.30 0.18 -15.24
C TRP A 74 3.18 0.99 -15.89
N GLN A 75 2.02 0.99 -15.27
CA GLN A 75 0.89 1.82 -15.62
C GLN A 75 0.23 2.31 -14.33
N VAL A 76 -0.28 3.53 -14.32
CA VAL A 76 -1.00 4.06 -13.16
C VAL A 76 -2.36 4.59 -13.59
N VAL A 77 -3.28 4.61 -12.63
CA VAL A 77 -4.61 5.19 -12.79
C VAL A 77 -4.79 6.23 -11.69
N ASP A 78 -5.19 7.42 -12.07
CA ASP A 78 -5.49 8.49 -11.12
C ASP A 78 -6.89 8.35 -10.48
N SER A 79 -7.21 9.23 -9.54
CA SER A 79 -8.52 9.25 -8.86
C SER A 79 -9.70 9.56 -9.78
N LYS A 80 -9.44 10.11 -10.96
CA LYS A 80 -10.45 10.41 -11.99
C LYS A 80 -10.63 9.30 -13.01
N GLY A 81 -9.80 8.24 -12.94
CA GLY A 81 -9.80 7.12 -13.87
C GLY A 81 -8.95 7.32 -15.12
N ASN A 82 -8.13 8.38 -15.20
CA ASN A 82 -7.19 8.55 -16.29
C ASN A 82 -6.06 7.53 -16.16
N VAL A 83 -5.66 6.95 -17.28
CA VAL A 83 -4.65 5.89 -17.36
C VAL A 83 -3.37 6.44 -17.99
N PHE A 84 -2.24 6.20 -17.33
CA PHE A 84 -0.91 6.65 -17.78
C PHE A 84 0.01 5.45 -17.91
N LEU A 85 0.38 5.11 -19.15
CA LEU A 85 1.41 4.10 -19.39
C LEU A 85 2.78 4.70 -19.10
N LEU A 86 3.55 4.01 -18.26
CA LEU A 86 4.86 4.46 -17.81
C LEU A 86 5.98 3.57 -18.38
N GLN A 87 7.08 3.46 -17.68
CA GLN A 87 8.28 2.78 -18.13
C GLN A 87 8.12 1.25 -18.11
N ARG A 88 8.94 0.56 -18.90
CA ARG A 88 9.00 -0.92 -18.89
C ARG A 88 9.53 -1.43 -17.55
N LEU A 89 9.04 -2.61 -17.14
CA LEU A 89 9.54 -3.30 -15.94
C LEU A 89 10.97 -3.86 -16.14
N LYS A 90 11.31 -4.20 -17.39
CA LYS A 90 12.67 -4.58 -17.78
C LYS A 90 13.21 -3.59 -18.81
N ILE A 91 14.45 -3.18 -18.63
CA ILE A 91 15.18 -2.30 -19.54
C ILE A 91 16.30 -3.09 -20.24
N LYS A 92 17.12 -2.40 -21.05
CA LYS A 92 18.20 -3.02 -21.83
C LYS A 92 19.07 -3.97 -20.99
N GLY A 93 19.27 -5.18 -21.49
CA GLY A 93 20.05 -6.24 -20.82
C GLY A 93 19.25 -6.96 -19.73
N ASP A 94 17.92 -7.02 -19.86
CA ASP A 94 16.99 -7.64 -18.89
C ASP A 94 17.11 -7.11 -17.46
N LYS A 95 17.74 -5.93 -17.30
CA LYS A 95 17.84 -5.27 -16.01
C LYS A 95 16.45 -4.85 -15.52
N GLU A 96 16.15 -5.20 -14.28
CA GLU A 96 14.89 -4.84 -13.65
C GLU A 96 14.81 -3.34 -13.37
N ASN A 97 13.70 -2.74 -13.77
CA ASN A 97 13.38 -1.34 -13.51
C ASN A 97 12.48 -1.23 -12.27
N ARG A 98 13.06 -1.62 -11.13
CA ARG A 98 12.35 -1.79 -9.86
C ARG A 98 11.76 -0.50 -9.32
N THR A 99 12.48 0.59 -9.47
CA THR A 99 12.04 1.93 -9.04
C THR A 99 11.98 2.83 -10.25
N ILE A 100 10.86 3.48 -10.47
CA ILE A 100 10.66 4.45 -11.53
C ILE A 100 10.33 5.83 -10.97
N THR A 101 10.66 6.87 -11.72
CA THR A 101 10.21 8.23 -11.45
C THR A 101 8.85 8.43 -12.10
N ILE A 102 7.91 9.01 -11.35
CA ILE A 102 6.58 9.36 -11.85
C ILE A 102 6.68 10.69 -12.58
N PRO A 103 6.16 10.78 -13.81
CA PRO A 103 6.12 12.03 -14.55
C PRO A 103 5.27 13.10 -13.86
N SER A 104 5.66 14.38 -13.97
CA SER A 104 4.97 15.49 -13.32
C SER A 104 3.54 15.76 -13.80
N TYR A 105 3.13 15.18 -14.92
CA TYR A 105 1.76 15.27 -15.40
C TYR A 105 0.80 14.28 -14.69
N VAL A 106 1.30 13.36 -13.88
CA VAL A 106 0.51 12.48 -13.00
C VAL A 106 0.38 13.18 -11.65
N HIS A 107 -0.80 13.66 -11.32
CA HIS A 107 -1.03 14.47 -10.13
C HIS A 107 -1.42 13.69 -8.89
N ASP A 108 -2.05 12.54 -9.07
CA ASP A 108 -2.35 11.57 -8.02
C ASP A 108 -2.37 10.14 -8.58
N ILE A 109 -2.29 9.16 -7.70
CA ILE A 109 -2.33 7.75 -8.08
C ILE A 109 -3.30 7.02 -7.16
N ALA A 110 -4.36 6.47 -7.74
CA ALA A 110 -5.30 5.59 -7.05
C ALA A 110 -4.90 4.12 -7.18
N LYS A 111 -4.37 3.72 -8.35
CA LYS A 111 -3.98 2.34 -8.65
C LYS A 111 -2.66 2.28 -9.38
N VAL A 112 -1.93 1.21 -9.14
CA VAL A 112 -0.77 0.78 -9.93
C VAL A 112 -1.14 -0.47 -10.71
N GLN A 113 -0.86 -0.48 -11.98
CA GLN A 113 -1.17 -1.59 -12.88
C GLN A 113 0.10 -2.09 -13.56
N ILE A 114 0.10 -3.36 -13.88
CA ILE A 114 1.10 -3.99 -14.74
C ILE A 114 0.41 -4.33 -16.06
N TYR A 115 0.90 -3.72 -17.13
CA TYR A 115 0.29 -3.77 -18.45
C TYR A 115 1.26 -4.30 -19.49
N CYS A 116 0.83 -5.22 -20.33
CA CYS A 116 1.62 -5.69 -21.46
C CYS A 116 1.31 -4.85 -22.70
N ALA A 117 2.23 -3.97 -23.08
CA ALA A 117 2.03 -3.09 -24.22
C ALA A 117 2.02 -3.84 -25.58
N TRP A 118 2.63 -5.03 -25.66
CA TRP A 118 2.60 -5.84 -26.87
C TRP A 118 1.26 -6.56 -27.06
N ALA A 119 0.69 -7.10 -25.99
CA ALA A 119 -0.59 -7.83 -26.03
C ALA A 119 -1.79 -6.92 -25.78
N GLU A 120 -1.56 -5.64 -25.48
CA GLU A 120 -2.58 -4.66 -25.08
C GLU A 120 -3.48 -5.19 -23.95
N ALA A 121 -2.85 -5.81 -22.92
CA ALA A 121 -3.56 -6.52 -21.87
C ALA A 121 -3.13 -6.09 -20.47
N LEU A 122 -4.11 -5.91 -19.58
CA LEU A 122 -3.88 -5.75 -18.16
C LEU A 122 -3.46 -7.09 -17.56
N LEU A 123 -2.29 -7.11 -16.92
CA LEU A 123 -1.73 -8.31 -16.30
C LEU A 123 -2.09 -8.42 -14.81
N GLY A 124 -2.30 -7.30 -14.15
CA GLY A 124 -2.75 -7.20 -12.77
C GLY A 124 -2.73 -5.76 -12.26
N GLU A 125 -3.41 -5.53 -11.17
CA GLU A 125 -3.49 -4.21 -10.51
C GLU A 125 -3.39 -4.31 -9.00
N ALA A 126 -2.99 -3.20 -8.38
CA ALA A 126 -2.95 -3.00 -6.94
C ALA A 126 -3.42 -1.57 -6.62
N SER A 127 -4.20 -1.41 -5.55
CA SER A 127 -4.81 -0.13 -5.20
C SER A 127 -4.21 0.45 -3.93
N PHE A 128 -4.04 1.76 -3.90
CA PHE A 128 -3.83 2.47 -2.64
C PHE A 128 -5.15 2.53 -1.86
N ALA A 129 -5.09 2.50 -0.52
CA ALA A 129 -6.27 2.64 0.33
C ALA A 129 -6.97 4.00 0.12
N LYS A 130 -6.18 5.03 -0.20
CA LYS A 130 -6.60 6.35 -0.68
C LYS A 130 -5.65 6.78 -1.77
N PRO A 131 -6.10 7.54 -2.78
CA PRO A 131 -5.19 8.09 -3.79
C PRO A 131 -4.05 8.85 -3.14
N VAL A 132 -2.82 8.58 -3.59
CA VAL A 132 -1.63 9.31 -3.13
C VAL A 132 -1.38 10.49 -4.04
N MET A 133 -1.19 11.68 -3.44
CA MET A 133 -0.86 12.89 -4.19
C MET A 133 0.62 12.90 -4.54
N THR A 134 0.94 13.26 -5.78
CA THR A 134 2.31 13.56 -6.18
C THR A 134 2.68 15.01 -5.80
N ALA A 135 3.96 15.35 -5.82
CA ALA A 135 4.41 16.73 -5.57
C ALA A 135 3.75 17.75 -6.51
N SER A 136 3.57 17.38 -7.78
CA SER A 136 2.88 18.24 -8.77
C SER A 136 1.38 18.39 -8.46
N GLY A 137 0.72 17.35 -7.95
CA GLY A 137 -0.66 17.40 -7.53
C GLY A 137 -0.87 18.27 -6.29
N GLU A 138 0.03 18.18 -5.32
CA GLU A 138 0.00 19.03 -4.10
C GLU A 138 0.11 20.52 -4.44
N HIS A 139 1.00 20.90 -5.37
CA HIS A 139 1.13 22.29 -5.82
C HIS A 139 -0.12 22.81 -6.50
N MET A 140 -0.81 22.03 -7.32
CA MET A 140 -2.05 22.43 -7.95
C MET A 140 -3.18 22.61 -6.93
N HIS A 141 -3.27 21.74 -5.95
CA HIS A 141 -4.30 21.82 -4.91
C HIS A 141 -4.11 23.05 -4.02
N SER A 142 -2.89 23.37 -3.61
CA SER A 142 -2.58 24.56 -2.81
C SER A 142 -2.86 25.86 -3.55
N ASN A 143 -2.54 25.93 -4.84
CA ASN A 143 -2.83 27.11 -5.68
C ASN A 143 -4.33 27.33 -5.88
N SER A 144 -5.12 26.27 -6.02
CA SER A 144 -6.57 26.35 -6.14
C SER A 144 -7.22 26.92 -4.88
N MET A 145 -6.72 26.57 -3.70
CA MET A 145 -7.20 27.11 -2.43
C MET A 145 -6.81 28.58 -2.22
N ALA A 146 -5.67 29.03 -2.78
CA ALA A 146 -5.21 30.42 -2.66
C ALA A 146 -5.99 31.39 -3.56
N MET A 147 -6.55 30.93 -4.68
CA MET A 147 -7.34 31.75 -5.62
C MET A 147 -8.82 31.86 -5.24
N GLY A 148 -9.30 31.11 -4.27
CA GLY A 148 -10.71 31.09 -3.81
C GLY A 148 -11.04 32.06 -2.69
N ARG A 149 -10.23 33.09 -2.45
CA ARG A 149 -10.51 34.16 -1.45
C ARG A 149 -10.78 35.49 -2.12
#